data_7ea53e5790a734ca5d572bd94c1e2f27
#
_entry.id   7ea53e5790a734ca5d572bd94c1e2f27
#
_cell.length_a   1.000
_cell.length_b   1.000
_cell.length_c   1.000
_cell.angle_alpha   90.00
_cell.angle_beta   90.00
_cell.angle_gamma   90.00
#
_symmetry.space_group_name_H-M   'P 1'
#
loop_
_entity.id
_entity.type
_entity.pdbx_description
1 polymer ?
#
loop_
_entity_poly.entity_id
_entity_poly.type
_entity_poly.pdbx_seq_one_letter_code
_entity_poly.pdbx_strand_id
1 'polypeptide(L)'
;DVIDVLNAGADVVHFDVMDNHYVSNLTIGPMVCKALRDYGITAPIDVHLMVKPVDRIIPDFAKAGASIITFHPETSEHVDRSLQLIKEHGCQAGLVFNPATPLHYLDHVMDKLDVILLMSVNPGFGGQSFIPATLDKLRQVRQRINESGRDIRLEVDGGVKVDNIR
;
A
#
# COMPACT_ATOMS: atom_id res chain seq x y z
N ASP A 1 13.72 3.97 -15.80
CA ASP A 1 12.57 3.08 -15.95
C ASP A 1 12.56 1.95 -14.93
N VAL A 2 11.48 1.11 -14.86
CA VAL A 2 11.33 0.07 -13.81
C VAL A 2 12.53 -0.88 -13.77
N ILE A 3 13.00 -1.36 -14.92
CA ILE A 3 14.18 -2.25 -14.98
C ILE A 3 15.44 -1.58 -14.42
N ASP A 4 15.67 -0.32 -14.71
CA ASP A 4 16.86 0.40 -14.24
C ASP A 4 16.84 0.55 -12.73
N VAL A 5 15.67 0.80 -12.15
CA VAL A 5 15.48 0.90 -10.70
C VAL A 5 15.68 -0.47 -10.01
N LEU A 6 15.14 -1.54 -10.60
CA LEU A 6 15.35 -2.90 -10.09
C LEU A 6 16.83 -3.32 -10.19
N ASN A 7 17.51 -3.02 -11.30
CA ASN A 7 18.94 -3.26 -11.47
C ASN A 7 19.80 -2.43 -10.50
N ALA A 8 19.30 -1.28 -10.07
CA ALA A 8 19.95 -0.45 -9.05
C ALA A 8 19.74 -0.93 -7.61
N GLY A 9 18.96 -2.02 -7.42
CA GLY A 9 18.79 -2.68 -6.12
C GLY A 9 17.43 -2.51 -5.46
N ALA A 10 16.41 -2.04 -6.18
CA ALA A 10 15.04 -2.06 -5.66
C ALA A 10 14.50 -3.49 -5.63
N ASP A 11 13.80 -3.85 -4.54
CA ASP A 11 13.25 -5.19 -4.33
C ASP A 11 11.79 -5.30 -4.80
N VAL A 12 11.05 -4.20 -4.81
CA VAL A 12 9.60 -4.14 -5.05
C VAL A 12 9.28 -2.96 -5.95
N VAL A 13 8.31 -3.15 -6.83
CA VAL A 13 7.72 -2.05 -7.63
C VAL A 13 6.49 -1.53 -6.90
N HIS A 14 6.57 -0.35 -6.31
CA HIS A 14 5.41 0.32 -5.72
C HIS A 14 4.57 1.00 -6.82
N PHE A 15 3.25 0.80 -6.77
CA PHE A 15 2.36 1.12 -7.88
C PHE A 15 1.14 1.91 -7.38
N ASP A 16 1.22 3.23 -7.43
CA ASP A 16 0.21 4.16 -6.93
C ASP A 16 -0.98 4.32 -7.88
N VAL A 17 -2.15 3.86 -7.43
CA VAL A 17 -3.41 3.92 -8.17
C VAL A 17 -4.33 4.97 -7.57
N MET A 18 -4.69 5.96 -8.36
CA MET A 18 -5.51 7.10 -7.97
C MET A 18 -6.72 7.24 -8.90
N ASP A 19 -7.90 7.50 -8.35
CA ASP A 19 -9.18 7.49 -9.07
C ASP A 19 -9.81 8.87 -9.31
N ASN A 20 -9.14 9.95 -8.90
CA ASN A 20 -9.68 11.31 -8.89
C ASN A 20 -10.99 11.44 -8.09
N HIS A 21 -11.23 10.55 -7.14
CA HIS A 21 -12.39 10.58 -6.26
C HIS A 21 -11.96 10.53 -4.78
N TYR A 22 -11.21 9.49 -4.38
CA TYR A 22 -10.65 9.41 -3.04
C TYR A 22 -9.50 10.41 -2.84
N VAL A 23 -8.68 10.62 -3.85
CA VAL A 23 -7.62 11.64 -3.93
C VAL A 23 -7.81 12.51 -5.17
N SER A 24 -7.31 13.76 -5.12
CA SER A 24 -7.49 14.74 -6.20
C SER A 24 -6.51 14.56 -7.35
N ASN A 25 -6.26 13.32 -7.76
CA ASN A 25 -5.38 12.98 -8.88
C ASN A 25 -5.85 11.68 -9.54
N LEU A 26 -5.52 11.48 -10.82
CA LEU A 26 -5.79 10.28 -11.60
C LEU A 26 -4.48 9.74 -12.14
N THR A 27 -4.20 8.45 -11.94
CA THR A 27 -2.94 7.86 -12.42
C THR A 27 -3.16 6.73 -13.42
N ILE A 28 -3.05 5.49 -13.00
CA ILE A 28 -2.92 4.31 -13.85
C ILE A 28 -3.85 3.19 -13.35
N GLY A 29 -4.14 2.25 -14.23
CA GLY A 29 -5.05 1.14 -13.94
C GLY A 29 -4.42 -0.24 -14.12
N PRO A 30 -5.23 -1.32 -13.99
CA PRO A 30 -4.75 -2.70 -14.09
C PRO A 30 -4.02 -3.02 -15.40
N MET A 31 -4.38 -2.34 -16.49
CA MET A 31 -3.73 -2.54 -17.79
C MET A 31 -2.23 -2.19 -17.77
N VAL A 32 -1.80 -1.20 -16.97
CA VAL A 32 -0.39 -0.84 -16.83
C VAL A 32 0.35 -1.87 -15.98
N CYS A 33 -0.27 -2.35 -14.89
CA CYS A 33 0.26 -3.46 -14.08
C CYS A 33 0.50 -4.71 -14.95
N LYS A 34 -0.49 -5.07 -15.77
CA LYS A 34 -0.38 -6.19 -16.71
C LYS A 34 0.74 -5.96 -17.74
N ALA A 35 0.89 -4.75 -18.27
CA ALA A 35 1.94 -4.43 -19.22
C ALA A 35 3.35 -4.61 -18.62
N LEU A 36 3.55 -4.32 -17.34
CA LEU A 36 4.81 -4.61 -16.63
C LEU A 36 5.07 -6.12 -16.59
N ARG A 37 4.07 -6.94 -16.30
CA ARG A 37 4.21 -8.40 -16.33
C ARG A 37 4.48 -8.94 -17.71
N ASP A 38 3.74 -8.48 -18.71
CA ASP A 38 3.94 -8.87 -20.14
C ASP A 38 5.34 -8.48 -20.65
N TYR A 39 5.90 -7.39 -20.14
CA TYR A 39 7.28 -6.96 -20.43
C TYR A 39 8.35 -7.83 -19.76
N GLY A 40 7.97 -8.68 -18.79
CA GLY A 40 8.89 -9.59 -18.12
C GLY A 40 9.35 -9.15 -16.73
N ILE A 41 8.69 -8.17 -16.11
CA ILE A 41 8.96 -7.80 -14.70
C ILE A 41 8.50 -8.94 -13.78
N THR A 42 9.45 -9.58 -13.09
CA THR A 42 9.21 -10.68 -12.14
C THR A 42 9.20 -10.21 -10.69
N ALA A 43 9.80 -9.05 -10.39
CA ALA A 43 9.80 -8.45 -9.05
C ALA A 43 8.36 -8.31 -8.51
N PRO A 44 8.15 -8.39 -7.19
CA PRO A 44 6.83 -8.12 -6.61
C PRO A 44 6.31 -6.74 -7.03
N ILE A 45 5.02 -6.66 -7.37
CA ILE A 45 4.31 -5.40 -7.61
C ILE A 45 3.39 -5.19 -6.42
N ASP A 46 3.65 -4.13 -5.68
CA ASP A 46 2.86 -3.66 -4.54
C ASP A 46 1.92 -2.56 -5.03
N VAL A 47 0.65 -2.88 -5.11
CA VAL A 47 -0.39 -1.98 -5.61
C VAL A 47 -1.03 -1.24 -4.44
N HIS A 48 -0.78 0.05 -4.34
CA HIS A 48 -1.41 0.95 -3.38
C HIS A 48 -2.67 1.57 -3.99
N LEU A 49 -3.83 1.17 -3.48
CA LEU A 49 -5.14 1.61 -3.98
C LEU A 49 -5.65 2.85 -3.23
N MET A 50 -5.54 3.99 -3.85
CA MET A 50 -6.20 5.25 -3.47
C MET A 50 -7.50 5.41 -4.29
N VAL A 51 -8.42 4.44 -4.11
CA VAL A 51 -9.63 4.26 -4.92
C VAL A 51 -10.83 3.99 -4.03
N LYS A 52 -11.96 4.63 -4.31
CA LYS A 52 -13.22 4.43 -3.57
C LYS A 52 -14.40 4.24 -4.52
N PRO A 53 -15.22 3.17 -4.39
CA PRO A 53 -15.05 2.03 -3.47
C PRO A 53 -13.96 1.07 -3.94
N VAL A 54 -13.19 0.51 -2.99
CA VAL A 54 -12.00 -0.29 -3.32
C VAL A 54 -12.30 -1.69 -3.83
N ASP A 55 -13.33 -2.36 -3.30
CA ASP A 55 -13.59 -3.79 -3.54
C ASP A 55 -13.70 -4.15 -5.02
N ARG A 56 -14.24 -3.24 -5.83
CA ARG A 56 -14.52 -3.51 -7.26
C ARG A 56 -13.27 -3.71 -8.11
N ILE A 57 -12.15 -3.08 -7.75
CA ILE A 57 -10.94 -3.08 -8.57
C ILE A 57 -9.89 -4.10 -8.08
N ILE A 58 -10.06 -4.64 -6.87
CA ILE A 58 -9.15 -5.65 -6.31
C ILE A 58 -8.95 -6.86 -7.23
N PRO A 59 -10.03 -7.52 -7.74
CA PRO A 59 -9.87 -8.67 -8.62
C PRO A 59 -9.12 -8.35 -9.92
N ASP A 60 -9.31 -7.15 -10.45
CA ASP A 60 -8.68 -6.74 -11.71
C ASP A 60 -7.17 -6.55 -11.54
N PHE A 61 -6.71 -5.96 -10.44
CA PHE A 61 -5.29 -5.84 -10.14
C PHE A 61 -4.64 -7.18 -9.81
N ALA A 62 -5.31 -8.04 -9.05
CA ALA A 62 -4.83 -9.39 -8.80
C ALA A 62 -4.63 -10.17 -10.10
N LYS A 63 -5.62 -10.15 -11.01
CA LYS A 63 -5.53 -10.76 -12.34
C LYS A 63 -4.45 -10.13 -13.22
N ALA A 64 -4.19 -8.84 -13.07
CA ALA A 64 -3.13 -8.13 -13.78
C ALA A 64 -1.71 -8.48 -13.29
N GLY A 65 -1.60 -9.21 -12.17
CA GLY A 65 -0.32 -9.70 -11.65
C GLY A 65 0.23 -8.92 -10.45
N ALA A 66 -0.62 -8.21 -9.70
CA ALA A 66 -0.26 -7.67 -8.41
C ALA A 66 0.21 -8.79 -7.46
N SER A 67 1.25 -8.53 -6.67
CA SER A 67 1.74 -9.44 -5.63
C SER A 67 1.20 -9.06 -4.27
N ILE A 68 1.09 -7.77 -4.04
CA ILE A 68 0.60 -7.15 -2.82
C ILE A 68 -0.47 -6.14 -3.22
N ILE A 69 -1.54 -6.05 -2.45
CA ILE A 69 -2.57 -5.02 -2.62
C ILE A 69 -2.84 -4.38 -1.27
N THR A 70 -2.65 -3.08 -1.20
CA THR A 70 -2.91 -2.27 -0.02
C THR A 70 -3.99 -1.24 -0.31
N PHE A 71 -4.82 -0.93 0.68
CA PHE A 71 -5.89 0.05 0.54
C PHE A 71 -6.14 0.82 1.84
N HIS A 72 -6.73 1.99 1.72
CA HIS A 72 -7.12 2.82 2.87
C HIS A 72 -8.42 2.29 3.49
N PRO A 73 -8.49 2.09 4.82
CA PRO A 73 -9.70 1.55 5.45
C PRO A 73 -10.94 2.41 5.19
N GLU A 74 -10.78 3.71 4.97
CA GLU A 74 -11.86 4.65 4.66
C GLU A 74 -12.50 4.43 3.27
N THR A 75 -11.87 3.62 2.42
CA THR A 75 -12.35 3.31 1.07
C THR A 75 -13.21 2.05 1.00
N SER A 76 -13.28 1.30 2.11
CA SER A 76 -14.10 0.10 2.26
C SER A 76 -15.17 0.28 3.34
N GLU A 77 -16.37 -0.23 3.10
CA GLU A 77 -17.42 -0.33 4.13
C GLU A 77 -17.24 -1.56 5.04
N HIS A 78 -16.49 -2.57 4.57
CA HIS A 78 -16.25 -3.85 5.25
C HIS A 78 -14.79 -4.26 5.13
N VAL A 79 -13.91 -3.61 5.91
CA VAL A 79 -12.44 -3.77 5.83
C VAL A 79 -12.01 -5.24 5.92
N ASP A 80 -12.59 -6.00 6.85
CA ASP A 80 -12.30 -7.43 7.00
C ASP A 80 -12.56 -8.21 5.72
N ARG A 81 -13.72 -7.97 5.08
CA ARG A 81 -14.10 -8.62 3.81
C ARG A 81 -13.17 -8.21 2.66
N SER A 82 -12.77 -6.94 2.58
CA SER A 82 -11.86 -6.46 1.54
C SER A 82 -10.47 -7.10 1.66
N LEU A 83 -9.95 -7.26 2.88
CA LEU A 83 -8.70 -7.99 3.13
C LEU A 83 -8.81 -9.46 2.72
N GLN A 84 -9.93 -10.12 3.06
CA GLN A 84 -10.18 -11.49 2.65
C GLN A 84 -10.26 -11.61 1.12
N LEU A 85 -10.94 -10.69 0.44
CA LEU A 85 -11.05 -10.65 -1.02
C LEU A 85 -9.65 -10.61 -1.69
N ILE A 86 -8.74 -9.80 -1.17
CA ILE A 86 -7.36 -9.75 -1.67
C ILE A 86 -6.68 -11.11 -1.54
N LYS A 87 -6.78 -11.75 -0.36
CA LYS A 87 -6.17 -13.06 -0.09
C LYS A 87 -6.78 -14.19 -0.94
N GLU A 88 -8.09 -14.17 -1.17
CA GLU A 88 -8.78 -15.13 -2.05
C GLU A 88 -8.28 -15.07 -3.49
N HIS A 89 -7.76 -13.91 -3.93
CA HIS A 89 -7.13 -13.72 -5.23
C HIS A 89 -5.63 -14.02 -5.24
N GLY A 90 -5.07 -14.54 -4.13
CA GLY A 90 -3.67 -14.97 -4.05
C GLY A 90 -2.66 -13.85 -3.81
N CYS A 91 -3.10 -12.65 -3.46
CA CYS A 91 -2.24 -11.52 -3.14
C CYS A 91 -2.02 -11.38 -1.63
N GLN A 92 -0.88 -10.80 -1.24
CA GLN A 92 -0.68 -10.30 0.11
C GLN A 92 -1.57 -9.08 0.34
N ALA A 93 -2.17 -8.98 1.54
CA ALA A 93 -3.14 -7.95 1.87
C ALA A 93 -2.60 -6.96 2.89
N GLY A 94 -2.89 -5.67 2.69
CA GLY A 94 -2.47 -4.65 3.63
C GLY A 94 -3.41 -3.46 3.76
N LEU A 95 -3.21 -2.71 4.84
CA LEU A 95 -3.91 -1.46 5.11
C LEU A 95 -2.95 -0.27 5.04
N VAL A 96 -3.44 0.83 4.49
CA VAL A 96 -2.74 2.10 4.39
C VAL A 96 -3.38 3.13 5.29
N PHE A 97 -2.57 3.83 6.07
CA PHE A 97 -3.04 4.85 7.01
C PHE A 97 -2.54 6.24 6.61
N ASN A 98 -3.47 7.14 6.32
CA ASN A 98 -3.14 8.56 6.15
C ASN A 98 -2.56 9.15 7.45
N PRO A 99 -1.89 10.30 7.40
CA PRO A 99 -1.33 10.94 8.60
C PRO A 99 -2.35 11.07 9.74
N ALA A 100 -3.61 11.41 9.44
CA ALA A 100 -4.66 11.58 10.44
C ALA A 100 -5.54 10.34 10.68
N THR A 101 -5.42 9.26 9.90
CA THR A 101 -6.22 8.05 10.09
C THR A 101 -5.83 7.33 11.38
N PRO A 102 -6.77 7.05 12.29
CA PRO A 102 -6.47 6.41 13.56
C PRO A 102 -6.13 4.91 13.38
N LEU A 103 -5.30 4.38 14.29
CA LEU A 103 -4.83 3.00 14.25
C LEU A 103 -5.83 1.95 14.77
N HIS A 104 -7.02 2.35 15.24
CA HIS A 104 -8.01 1.40 15.75
C HIS A 104 -8.56 0.47 14.65
N TYR A 105 -8.43 0.83 13.38
CA TYR A 105 -8.74 -0.09 12.28
C TYR A 105 -7.93 -1.39 12.30
N LEU A 106 -6.79 -1.42 13.01
CA LEU A 106 -5.97 -2.63 13.19
C LEU A 106 -6.53 -3.60 14.25
N ASP A 107 -7.36 -3.13 15.16
CA ASP A 107 -7.70 -3.84 16.41
C ASP A 107 -8.30 -5.24 16.18
N HIS A 108 -8.97 -5.47 15.07
CA HIS A 108 -9.67 -6.73 14.78
C HIS A 108 -9.27 -7.39 13.44
N VAL A 109 -8.17 -6.94 12.79
CA VAL A 109 -7.77 -7.43 11.46
C VAL A 109 -6.28 -7.81 11.36
N MET A 110 -5.52 -7.68 12.44
CA MET A 110 -4.07 -7.98 12.45
C MET A 110 -3.75 -9.39 11.93
N ASP A 111 -4.65 -10.34 12.09
CA ASP A 111 -4.48 -11.73 11.63
C ASP A 111 -4.59 -11.90 10.11
N LYS A 112 -5.09 -10.91 9.42
CA LYS A 112 -5.27 -10.90 7.96
C LYS A 112 -4.25 -10.04 7.23
N LEU A 113 -3.42 -9.29 7.97
CA LEU A 113 -2.47 -8.36 7.39
C LEU A 113 -1.12 -9.01 7.11
N ASP A 114 -0.61 -8.77 5.93
CA ASP A 114 0.77 -9.05 5.51
C ASP A 114 1.61 -7.77 5.47
N VAL A 115 0.95 -6.62 5.26
CA VAL A 115 1.58 -5.30 5.14
C VAL A 115 0.76 -4.22 5.87
N ILE A 116 1.44 -3.30 6.52
CA ILE A 116 0.88 -2.04 7.00
C ILE A 116 1.73 -0.90 6.43
N LEU A 117 1.10 -0.01 5.66
CA LEU A 117 1.73 1.15 5.07
C LEU A 117 1.27 2.42 5.79
N LEU A 118 2.22 3.24 6.23
CA LEU A 118 1.94 4.55 6.81
C LEU A 118 2.32 5.65 5.83
N MET A 119 1.36 6.49 5.50
CA MET A 119 1.61 7.70 4.72
C MET A 119 2.28 8.76 5.60
N SER A 120 3.41 9.26 5.17
CA SER A 120 4.11 10.39 5.78
C SER A 120 3.90 11.70 5.03
N VAL A 121 2.97 11.69 4.08
CA VAL A 121 2.39 12.84 3.38
C VAL A 121 0.90 12.61 3.19
N ASN A 122 0.13 13.62 2.81
CA ASN A 122 -1.24 13.41 2.35
C ASN A 122 -1.20 12.85 0.93
N PRO A 123 -1.85 11.69 0.65
CA PRO A 123 -1.77 11.05 -0.65
C PRO A 123 -2.40 11.89 -1.76
N GLY A 124 -1.92 11.67 -3.01
CA GLY A 124 -2.45 12.32 -4.21
C GLY A 124 -1.37 12.94 -5.10
N PHE A 125 -0.29 13.48 -4.54
CA PHE A 125 0.79 14.12 -5.29
C PHE A 125 2.16 13.78 -4.70
N GLY A 126 3.14 13.53 -5.58
CA GLY A 126 4.54 13.35 -5.19
C GLY A 126 5.24 14.66 -4.76
N GLY A 127 6.45 14.53 -4.24
CA GLY A 127 7.34 15.67 -3.94
C GLY A 127 7.02 16.44 -2.66
N GLN A 128 6.10 15.96 -1.83
CA GLN A 128 5.74 16.57 -0.55
C GLN A 128 6.81 16.34 0.53
N SER A 129 6.82 17.22 1.53
CA SER A 129 7.70 17.08 2.69
C SER A 129 7.15 16.07 3.69
N PHE A 130 8.05 15.27 4.27
CA PHE A 130 7.74 14.30 5.31
C PHE A 130 7.05 14.97 6.52
N ILE A 131 5.97 14.37 7.00
CA ILE A 131 5.23 14.83 8.20
C ILE A 131 5.85 14.17 9.44
N PRO A 132 6.56 14.91 10.32
CA PRO A 132 7.31 14.32 11.45
C PRO A 132 6.45 13.53 12.44
N ALA A 133 5.17 13.90 12.61
CA ALA A 133 4.24 13.18 13.48
C ALA A 133 4.05 11.69 13.09
N THR A 134 4.35 11.32 11.84
CA THR A 134 4.32 9.92 11.37
C THR A 134 5.31 9.04 12.12
N LEU A 135 6.41 9.58 12.64
CA LEU A 135 7.41 8.82 13.41
C LEU A 135 6.80 8.16 14.67
N ASP A 136 5.92 8.88 15.37
CA ASP A 136 5.25 8.31 16.55
C ASP A 136 4.25 7.22 16.14
N LYS A 137 3.56 7.42 15.04
CA LYS A 137 2.65 6.41 14.47
C LYS A 137 3.42 5.16 14.03
N LEU A 138 4.59 5.30 13.41
CA LEU A 138 5.48 4.19 13.07
C LEU A 138 5.88 3.38 14.30
N ARG A 139 6.26 4.04 15.41
CA ARG A 139 6.62 3.36 16.67
C ARG A 139 5.43 2.57 17.23
N GLN A 140 4.23 3.18 17.23
CA GLN A 140 3.01 2.53 17.71
C GLN A 140 2.66 1.29 16.88
N VAL A 141 2.72 1.39 15.55
CA VAL A 141 2.44 0.25 14.66
C VAL A 141 3.49 -0.84 14.82
N ARG A 142 4.78 -0.51 14.90
CA ARG A 142 5.84 -1.49 15.16
C ARG A 142 5.62 -2.23 16.47
N GLN A 143 5.23 -1.51 17.53
CA GLN A 143 4.89 -2.12 18.82
C GLN A 143 3.73 -3.11 18.67
N ARG A 144 2.62 -2.73 18.01
CA ARG A 144 1.46 -3.61 17.77
C ARG A 144 1.83 -4.86 16.96
N ILE A 145 2.68 -4.72 15.95
CA ILE A 145 3.18 -5.86 15.17
C ILE A 145 3.96 -6.81 16.07
N ASN A 146 4.88 -6.30 16.88
CA ASN A 146 5.69 -7.11 17.80
C ASN A 146 4.81 -7.84 18.83
N GLU A 147 3.83 -7.15 19.40
CA GLU A 147 2.88 -7.73 20.37
C GLU A 147 1.99 -8.81 19.75
N SER A 148 1.66 -8.67 18.46
CA SER A 148 0.86 -9.66 17.74
C SER A 148 1.60 -10.98 17.47
N GLY A 149 2.93 -10.99 17.53
CA GLY A 149 3.78 -12.13 17.16
C GLY A 149 3.71 -12.53 15.69
N ARG A 150 3.18 -11.66 14.82
CA ARG A 150 2.98 -11.93 13.39
C ARG A 150 4.07 -11.31 12.53
N ASP A 151 4.36 -11.94 11.41
CA ASP A 151 5.26 -11.41 10.38
C ASP A 151 4.51 -10.45 9.46
N ILE A 152 4.39 -9.19 9.89
CA ILE A 152 3.74 -8.12 9.14
C ILE A 152 4.80 -7.09 8.76
N ARG A 153 4.93 -6.81 7.46
CA ARG A 153 5.80 -5.76 6.95
C ARG A 153 5.25 -4.38 7.32
N LEU A 154 6.12 -3.50 7.83
CA LEU A 154 5.79 -2.10 8.07
C LEU A 154 6.52 -1.24 7.03
N GLU A 155 5.74 -0.48 6.28
CA GLU A 155 6.21 0.40 5.21
C GLU A 155 5.88 1.86 5.53
N VAL A 156 6.63 2.78 4.94
CA VAL A 156 6.37 4.21 4.98
C VAL A 156 6.50 4.79 3.57
N ASP A 157 5.56 5.64 3.19
CA ASP A 157 5.58 6.34 1.91
C ASP A 157 5.34 7.83 2.07
N GLY A 158 6.15 8.60 1.33
CA GLY A 158 6.06 10.05 1.20
C GLY A 158 7.20 10.82 1.88
N GLY A 159 7.91 11.61 1.09
CA GLY A 159 8.92 12.55 1.58
C GLY A 159 10.16 11.93 2.21
N VAL A 160 10.36 10.61 2.06
CA VAL A 160 11.56 9.91 2.53
C VAL A 160 12.73 10.27 1.61
N LYS A 161 13.85 10.65 2.21
CA LYS A 161 15.09 11.10 1.53
C LYS A 161 16.32 10.53 2.23
N VAL A 162 17.49 10.66 1.57
CA VAL A 162 18.77 10.18 2.10
C VAL A 162 19.11 10.80 3.46
N ASP A 163 18.69 12.04 3.72
CA ASP A 163 18.95 12.79 4.93
C ASP A 163 17.98 12.48 6.09
N ASN A 164 16.87 11.78 5.84
CA ASN A 164 15.86 11.46 6.86
C ASN A 164 15.49 9.98 6.98
N ILE A 165 16.10 9.10 6.18
CA ILE A 165 15.80 7.65 6.18
C ILE A 165 16.41 6.91 7.40
N ARG A 166 17.22 7.55 8.22
CA ARG A 166 17.90 6.99 9.40
C ARG A 166 17.32 7.47 10.70
#